data_03678bb51a8dbf32c279a11d7aa2356e
#
_entry.id   03678bb51a8dbf32c279a11d7aa2356e
#
_cell.length_a   1.000
_cell.length_b   1.000
_cell.length_c   1.000
_cell.angle_alpha   90.00
_cell.angle_beta   90.00
_cell.angle_gamma   90.00
#
_symmetry.space_group_name_H-M   'P 1'
#
loop_
_entity.id
_entity.type
_entity.pdbx_description
1 polymer ?
#
loop_
_entity_poly.entity_id
_entity_poly.type
_entity_poly.pdbx_seq_one_letter_code
_entity_poly.pdbx_strand_id
1 'polypeptide(L)'
;SIGVISEQPNVYERLQREGIEFQTVTAGKFKRTLTPTKKVTEEDLEKSKKDIEDVLVLFKGFVAENRPTLDIDNVATGETWFGKDALSRNLVDKLKTSDDVLLDLLSAGAEIFSVQLKQPSPAATLFGGAGANASSWQWDILQRVALSVADYAGSSATARGMTRGPMIVDPARVADNVIAYD
;
A
#
# COMPACT_ATOMS: atom_id res chain seq x y z
N SER A 1 -5.00 -14.88 -4.76
CA SER A 1 -5.65 -14.25 -5.92
C SER A 1 -4.57 -13.68 -6.85
N ILE A 2 -4.18 -14.44 -7.89
CA ILE A 2 -3.22 -13.97 -8.91
C ILE A 2 -4.03 -13.43 -10.08
N GLY A 3 -3.99 -12.13 -10.29
CA GLY A 3 -4.76 -11.40 -11.30
C GLY A 3 -4.44 -9.92 -11.26
N VAL A 4 -4.98 -9.15 -12.21
CA VAL A 4 -4.81 -7.69 -12.29
C VAL A 4 -6.17 -7.04 -12.41
N ILE A 5 -6.40 -6.01 -11.61
CA ILE A 5 -7.61 -5.19 -11.65
C ILE A 5 -7.21 -3.72 -11.74
N SER A 6 -7.95 -2.94 -12.50
CA SER A 6 -7.86 -1.48 -12.54
C SER A 6 -9.27 -0.91 -12.49
N GLU A 7 -9.56 -0.15 -11.45
CA GLU A 7 -10.84 0.54 -11.27
C GLU A 7 -10.61 2.04 -11.15
N GLN A 8 -11.37 2.81 -11.92
CA GLN A 8 -11.33 4.27 -11.83
C GLN A 8 -12.76 4.82 -11.90
N PRO A 9 -13.18 5.66 -10.93
CA PRO A 9 -14.47 6.33 -11.00
C PRO A 9 -14.48 7.28 -12.19
N ASN A 10 -15.59 7.35 -12.92
CA ASN A 10 -15.79 8.35 -13.96
C ASN A 10 -16.92 9.29 -13.55
N VAL A 11 -16.62 10.58 -13.47
CA VAL A 11 -17.57 11.64 -13.08
C VAL A 11 -17.86 12.61 -14.22
N TYR A 12 -17.46 12.28 -15.46
CA TYR A 12 -17.60 13.14 -16.63
C TYR A 12 -19.04 13.65 -16.81
N GLU A 13 -20.03 12.76 -16.80
CA GLU A 13 -21.43 13.15 -17.01
C GLU A 13 -21.99 14.04 -15.88
N ARG A 14 -21.53 13.84 -14.65
CA ARG A 14 -21.89 14.70 -13.53
C ARG A 14 -21.32 16.10 -13.72
N LEU A 15 -20.04 16.21 -14.08
CA LEU A 15 -19.37 17.48 -14.34
C LEU A 15 -20.03 18.25 -15.48
N GLN A 16 -20.41 17.55 -16.55
CA GLN A 16 -21.17 18.17 -17.65
C GLN A 16 -22.52 18.76 -17.20
N ARG A 17 -23.25 18.05 -16.34
CA ARG A 17 -24.53 18.57 -15.79
C ARG A 17 -24.33 19.77 -14.88
N GLU A 18 -23.20 19.85 -14.18
CA GLU A 18 -22.83 20.98 -13.30
C GLU A 18 -22.16 22.14 -14.09
N GLY A 19 -22.02 22.03 -15.41
CA GLY A 19 -21.38 23.04 -16.25
C GLY A 19 -19.86 23.16 -16.07
N ILE A 20 -19.21 22.12 -15.54
CA ILE A 20 -17.78 22.10 -15.30
C ILE A 20 -17.09 21.38 -16.47
N GLU A 21 -16.20 22.09 -17.16
CA GLU A 21 -15.42 21.55 -18.28
C GLU A 21 -13.93 21.51 -17.92
N PHE A 22 -13.28 20.38 -18.28
CA PHE A 22 -11.84 20.23 -18.15
C PHE A 22 -11.14 20.37 -19.50
N GLN A 23 -10.40 21.44 -19.67
CA GLN A 23 -9.53 21.61 -20.83
C GLN A 23 -8.20 20.87 -20.59
N THR A 24 -8.00 19.78 -21.32
CA THR A 24 -6.82 18.93 -21.16
C THR A 24 -5.98 18.99 -22.44
N VAL A 25 -4.73 19.38 -22.30
CA VAL A 25 -3.73 19.38 -23.37
C VAL A 25 -2.75 18.25 -23.13
N THR A 26 -2.61 17.32 -24.08
CA THR A 26 -1.69 16.18 -23.97
C THR A 26 -0.87 16.03 -25.25
N ALA A 27 0.35 15.52 -25.10
CA ALA A 27 1.16 15.01 -26.18
C ALA A 27 1.31 13.49 -26.05
N GLY A 28 1.06 12.77 -27.15
CA GLY A 28 1.00 11.32 -27.20
C GLY A 28 -0.42 10.77 -27.13
N LYS A 29 -0.75 9.89 -28.10
CA LYS A 29 -2.12 9.36 -28.32
C LYS A 29 -2.76 8.76 -27.06
N PHE A 30 -1.98 8.01 -26.28
CA PHE A 30 -2.46 7.28 -25.09
C PHE A 30 -1.98 7.88 -23.77
N LYS A 31 -1.65 9.18 -23.76
CA LYS A 31 -1.19 9.83 -22.52
C LYS A 31 -2.28 9.88 -21.44
N ARG A 32 -3.56 9.93 -21.86
CA ARG A 32 -4.73 9.87 -20.98
C ARG A 32 -5.78 8.95 -21.60
N THR A 33 -5.87 7.74 -21.14
CA THR A 33 -6.89 6.76 -21.52
C THR A 33 -8.10 6.85 -20.56
N LEU A 34 -8.11 6.09 -19.47
CA LEU A 34 -9.14 6.16 -18.45
C LEU A 34 -8.82 7.28 -17.46
N THR A 35 -9.62 8.32 -17.43
CA THR A 35 -9.52 9.41 -16.44
C THR A 35 -10.91 9.79 -15.94
N PRO A 36 -11.02 10.26 -14.69
CA PRO A 36 -12.32 10.60 -14.09
C PRO A 36 -13.10 11.68 -14.83
N THR A 37 -12.43 12.58 -15.55
CA THR A 37 -13.00 13.82 -16.11
C THR A 37 -13.15 13.81 -17.62
N LYS A 38 -12.90 12.66 -18.28
CA LYS A 38 -13.04 12.50 -19.73
C LYS A 38 -14.13 11.49 -20.03
N LYS A 39 -14.91 11.71 -21.10
CA LYS A 39 -15.78 10.67 -21.65
C LYS A 39 -14.90 9.50 -22.12
N VAL A 40 -15.17 8.32 -21.58
CA VAL A 40 -14.45 7.10 -21.94
C VAL A 40 -14.89 6.65 -23.33
N THR A 41 -13.94 6.34 -24.19
CA THR A 41 -14.17 5.76 -25.52
C THR A 41 -13.89 4.26 -25.51
N GLU A 42 -14.37 3.55 -26.52
CA GLU A 42 -14.10 2.13 -26.70
C GLU A 42 -12.57 1.88 -26.88
N GLU A 43 -11.89 2.75 -27.64
CA GLU A 43 -10.43 2.70 -27.80
C GLU A 43 -9.68 2.87 -26.46
N ASP A 44 -10.16 3.72 -25.56
CA ASP A 44 -9.59 3.87 -24.21
C ASP A 44 -9.73 2.58 -23.40
N LEU A 45 -10.88 1.92 -23.48
CA LEU A 45 -11.13 0.64 -22.80
C LEU A 45 -10.27 -0.49 -23.35
N GLU A 46 -10.21 -0.62 -24.67
CA GLU A 46 -9.36 -1.63 -25.33
C GLU A 46 -7.89 -1.45 -24.99
N LYS A 47 -7.41 -0.19 -25.04
CA LYS A 47 -6.02 0.09 -24.65
C LYS A 47 -5.75 -0.25 -23.20
N SER A 48 -6.65 0.14 -22.28
CA SER A 48 -6.49 -0.16 -20.86
C SER A 48 -6.58 -1.66 -20.58
N LYS A 49 -7.46 -2.39 -21.28
CA LYS A 49 -7.54 -3.84 -21.18
C LYS A 49 -6.23 -4.50 -21.59
N LYS A 50 -5.68 -4.08 -22.73
CA LYS A 50 -4.37 -4.57 -23.18
C LYS A 50 -3.27 -4.29 -22.16
N ASP A 51 -3.25 -3.10 -21.54
CA ASP A 51 -2.23 -2.73 -20.56
C ASP A 51 -2.29 -3.65 -19.32
N ILE A 52 -3.50 -3.97 -18.81
CA ILE A 52 -3.62 -4.90 -17.67
C ILE A 52 -3.32 -6.35 -18.06
N GLU A 53 -3.60 -6.77 -19.30
CA GLU A 53 -3.20 -8.07 -19.83
C GLU A 53 -1.67 -8.19 -19.91
N ASP A 54 -0.97 -7.17 -20.40
CA ASP A 54 0.49 -7.11 -20.45
C ASP A 54 1.09 -7.19 -19.02
N VAL A 55 0.51 -6.48 -18.05
CA VAL A 55 0.90 -6.57 -16.63
C VAL A 55 0.67 -7.97 -16.07
N LEU A 56 -0.45 -8.62 -16.42
CA LEU A 56 -0.74 -10.00 -15.99
C LEU A 56 0.29 -10.98 -16.51
N VAL A 57 0.73 -10.84 -17.76
CA VAL A 57 1.79 -11.68 -18.35
C VAL A 57 3.10 -11.54 -17.56
N LEU A 58 3.51 -10.29 -17.25
CA LEU A 58 4.70 -10.04 -16.43
C LEU A 58 4.57 -10.63 -15.03
N PHE A 59 3.41 -10.47 -14.41
CA PHE A 59 3.15 -11.01 -13.08
C PHE A 59 3.18 -12.55 -13.06
N LYS A 60 2.57 -13.20 -14.04
CA LYS A 60 2.64 -14.66 -14.19
C LYS A 60 4.09 -15.15 -14.36
N GLY A 61 4.89 -14.45 -15.18
CA GLY A 61 6.31 -14.74 -15.36
C GLY A 61 7.08 -14.65 -14.05
N PHE A 62 6.91 -13.55 -13.30
CA PHE A 62 7.54 -13.38 -12.00
C PHE A 62 7.17 -14.49 -11.00
N VAL A 63 5.90 -14.86 -10.93
CA VAL A 63 5.45 -15.94 -10.04
C VAL A 63 6.03 -17.29 -10.47
N ALA A 64 6.05 -17.60 -11.76
CA ALA A 64 6.59 -18.85 -12.29
C ALA A 64 8.10 -18.98 -12.03
N GLU A 65 8.86 -17.91 -12.16
CA GLU A 65 10.29 -17.88 -11.84
C GLU A 65 10.57 -18.17 -10.36
N ASN A 66 9.77 -17.58 -9.46
CA ASN A 66 9.96 -17.72 -8.02
C ASN A 66 9.28 -18.99 -7.44
N ARG A 67 8.39 -19.64 -8.18
CA ARG A 67 7.67 -20.84 -7.77
C ARG A 67 7.51 -21.82 -8.92
N PRO A 68 8.60 -22.50 -9.35
CA PRO A 68 8.62 -23.34 -10.55
C PRO A 68 7.69 -24.56 -10.51
N THR A 69 7.30 -24.99 -9.31
CA THR A 69 6.38 -26.13 -9.12
C THR A 69 4.90 -25.76 -9.25
N LEU A 70 4.60 -24.46 -9.44
CA LEU A 70 3.24 -23.96 -9.54
C LEU A 70 2.75 -24.03 -10.97
N ASP A 71 1.57 -24.61 -11.18
CA ASP A 71 0.86 -24.53 -12.45
C ASP A 71 0.19 -23.14 -12.56
N ILE A 72 0.97 -22.17 -13.06
CA ILE A 72 0.57 -20.77 -13.07
C ILE A 72 -0.68 -20.52 -13.90
N ASP A 73 -0.92 -21.25 -14.97
CA ASP A 73 -2.07 -21.04 -15.83
C ASP A 73 -3.38 -21.47 -15.17
N ASN A 74 -3.33 -22.51 -14.35
CA ASN A 74 -4.50 -22.98 -13.60
C ASN A 74 -4.78 -22.22 -12.30
N VAL A 75 -3.83 -21.40 -11.80
CA VAL A 75 -4.01 -20.65 -10.55
C VAL A 75 -4.04 -19.13 -10.73
N ALA A 76 -3.60 -18.61 -11.88
CA ALA A 76 -3.63 -17.18 -12.18
C ALA A 76 -4.97 -16.75 -12.82
N THR A 77 -6.06 -17.13 -12.18
CA THR A 77 -7.45 -16.86 -12.60
C THR A 77 -8.10 -15.72 -11.82
N GLY A 78 -7.40 -15.18 -10.81
CA GLY A 78 -7.96 -14.21 -9.86
C GLY A 78 -8.74 -14.85 -8.71
N GLU A 79 -8.92 -16.18 -8.70
CA GLU A 79 -9.59 -16.90 -7.63
C GLU A 79 -8.78 -16.94 -6.34
N THR A 80 -9.46 -17.22 -5.23
CA THR A 80 -8.88 -17.39 -3.90
C THR A 80 -9.18 -18.81 -3.40
N TRP A 81 -8.20 -19.47 -2.80
CA TRP A 81 -8.34 -20.82 -2.24
C TRP A 81 -8.05 -20.81 -0.74
N PHE A 82 -8.78 -21.65 0.00
CA PHE A 82 -8.48 -21.89 1.40
C PHE A 82 -7.25 -22.79 1.57
N GLY A 83 -6.65 -22.78 2.75
CA GLY A 83 -5.35 -23.36 3.01
C GLY A 83 -5.12 -24.77 2.43
N LYS A 84 -6.06 -25.72 2.63
CA LYS A 84 -5.93 -27.08 2.08
C LYS A 84 -5.92 -27.10 0.56
N ASP A 85 -6.79 -26.32 -0.07
CA ASP A 85 -6.87 -26.22 -1.53
C ASP A 85 -5.65 -25.47 -2.10
N ALA A 86 -5.16 -24.45 -1.38
CA ALA A 86 -3.94 -23.74 -1.72
C ALA A 86 -2.72 -24.68 -1.66
N LEU A 87 -2.65 -25.55 -0.64
CA LEU A 87 -1.58 -26.53 -0.51
C LEU A 87 -1.59 -27.56 -1.67
N SER A 88 -2.77 -28.09 -2.02
CA SER A 88 -2.91 -29.05 -3.13
C SER A 88 -2.55 -28.46 -4.50
N ARG A 89 -2.62 -27.13 -4.64
CA ARG A 89 -2.25 -26.36 -5.84
C ARG A 89 -0.81 -25.83 -5.82
N ASN A 90 -0.03 -26.19 -4.82
CA ASN A 90 1.33 -25.67 -4.60
C ASN A 90 1.41 -24.14 -4.43
N LEU A 91 0.33 -23.48 -4.02
CA LEU A 91 0.31 -22.05 -3.71
C LEU A 91 0.99 -21.73 -2.39
N VAL A 92 1.00 -22.69 -1.47
CA VAL A 92 1.67 -22.61 -0.16
C VAL A 92 2.44 -23.89 0.10
N ASP A 93 3.48 -23.84 0.94
CA ASP A 93 4.35 -24.98 1.22
C ASP A 93 3.88 -25.81 2.42
N LYS A 94 3.27 -25.15 3.41
CA LYS A 94 2.79 -25.79 4.63
C LYS A 94 1.56 -25.04 5.17
N LEU A 95 0.75 -25.73 5.95
CA LEU A 95 -0.34 -25.15 6.74
C LEU A 95 0.11 -25.07 8.18
N LYS A 96 0.44 -23.86 8.63
CA LYS A 96 0.88 -23.54 9.99
C LYS A 96 0.33 -22.20 10.42
N THR A 97 0.23 -21.98 11.72
CA THR A 97 0.03 -20.63 12.26
C THR A 97 1.34 -19.86 12.23
N SER A 98 1.30 -18.53 12.31
CA SER A 98 2.51 -17.71 12.47
C SER A 98 3.32 -18.12 13.69
N ASP A 99 2.65 -18.44 14.81
CA ASP A 99 3.30 -18.85 16.04
C ASP A 99 4.03 -20.20 15.88
N ASP A 100 3.43 -21.17 15.19
CA ASP A 100 4.11 -22.44 14.89
C ASP A 100 5.37 -22.24 14.03
N VAL A 101 5.31 -21.32 13.05
CA VAL A 101 6.49 -21.02 12.22
C VAL A 101 7.58 -20.38 13.06
N LEU A 102 7.24 -19.40 13.92
CA LEU A 102 8.21 -18.76 14.81
C LEU A 102 8.83 -19.74 15.80
N LEU A 103 8.02 -20.65 16.38
CA LEU A 103 8.51 -21.68 17.28
C LEU A 103 9.43 -22.68 16.58
N ASP A 104 9.11 -23.08 15.35
CA ASP A 104 10.00 -23.93 14.55
C ASP A 104 11.36 -23.27 14.30
N LEU A 105 11.35 -21.98 13.93
CA LEU A 105 12.57 -21.22 13.67
C LEU A 105 13.41 -21.06 14.94
N LEU A 106 12.79 -20.70 16.07
CA LEU A 106 13.45 -20.64 17.38
C LEU A 106 14.07 -22.00 17.76
N SER A 107 13.35 -23.09 17.53
CA SER A 107 13.85 -24.45 17.80
C SER A 107 15.01 -24.83 16.88
N ALA A 108 15.09 -24.25 15.70
CA ALA A 108 16.20 -24.40 14.77
C ALA A 108 17.41 -23.50 15.09
N GLY A 109 17.32 -22.69 16.16
CA GLY A 109 18.38 -21.80 16.60
C GLY A 109 18.42 -20.42 15.95
N ALA A 110 17.32 -20.03 15.28
CA ALA A 110 17.20 -18.69 14.72
C ALA A 110 16.85 -17.66 15.81
N GLU A 111 17.31 -16.43 15.63
CA GLU A 111 16.96 -15.29 16.50
C GLU A 111 15.79 -14.50 15.87
N ILE A 112 14.79 -14.04 16.64
CA ILE A 112 13.59 -13.32 16.13
C ILE A 112 13.64 -11.84 16.43
N PHE A 113 13.65 -10.94 15.39
CA PHE A 113 13.59 -9.47 15.54
C PHE A 113 12.22 -8.91 15.13
N SER A 114 11.62 -8.06 15.93
CA SER A 114 10.50 -7.23 15.52
C SER A 114 11.02 -5.92 14.93
N VAL A 115 10.86 -5.73 13.63
CA VAL A 115 11.28 -4.50 12.94
C VAL A 115 10.08 -3.58 12.74
N GLN A 116 10.17 -2.36 13.25
CA GLN A 116 9.14 -1.34 13.05
C GLN A 116 9.69 -0.16 12.26
N LEU A 117 8.98 0.23 11.20
CA LEU A 117 9.31 1.46 10.48
C LEU A 117 8.95 2.67 11.36
N LYS A 118 9.94 3.50 11.69
CA LYS A 118 9.67 4.76 12.41
C LYS A 118 8.92 5.70 11.46
N GLN A 119 7.63 5.84 11.66
CA GLN A 119 6.82 6.78 10.91
C GLN A 119 7.30 8.21 11.19
N PRO A 120 7.50 9.06 10.15
CA PRO A 120 7.73 10.47 10.37
C PRO A 120 6.54 11.07 11.11
N SER A 121 6.79 12.01 12.02
CA SER A 121 5.70 12.68 12.73
C SER A 121 4.73 13.33 11.72
N PRO A 122 3.41 13.41 12.01
CA PRO A 122 2.45 14.09 11.13
C PRO A 122 2.88 15.52 10.77
N ALA A 123 3.55 16.22 11.68
CA ALA A 123 4.14 17.53 11.42
C ALA A 123 5.26 17.47 10.36
N ALA A 124 6.14 16.48 10.39
CA ALA A 124 7.18 16.31 9.38
C ALA A 124 6.62 15.97 8.00
N THR A 125 5.49 15.25 7.94
CA THR A 125 4.81 14.91 6.67
C THR A 125 4.09 16.12 6.08
N LEU A 126 3.47 16.97 6.92
CA LEU A 126 2.80 18.19 6.48
C LEU A 126 3.79 19.31 6.06
N PHE A 127 4.98 19.34 6.63
CA PHE A 127 5.95 20.41 6.41
C PHE A 127 7.22 19.98 5.66
N GLY A 128 7.49 18.70 5.56
CA GLY A 128 8.67 18.16 4.85
C GLY A 128 8.64 18.30 3.34
N GLY A 129 7.49 18.72 2.75
CA GLY A 129 7.36 19.02 1.31
C GLY A 129 7.56 20.50 0.96
N ALA A 130 7.69 21.39 1.95
CA ALA A 130 7.99 22.79 1.70
C ALA A 130 9.50 22.93 1.47
N GLY A 131 9.89 22.91 0.18
CA GLY A 131 11.27 23.07 -0.23
C GLY A 131 11.93 24.33 0.37
N ALA A 132 13.25 24.34 0.40
CA ALA A 132 14.17 25.25 1.08
C ALA A 132 14.03 26.78 0.81
N ASN A 133 12.90 27.25 0.28
CA ASN A 133 12.64 28.63 -0.08
C ASN A 133 11.47 29.30 0.70
N ALA A 134 10.97 28.67 1.76
CA ALA A 134 9.98 29.31 2.61
C ALA A 134 10.65 30.43 3.43
N SER A 135 10.17 31.67 3.30
CA SER A 135 10.63 32.82 4.08
C SER A 135 10.34 32.60 5.60
N SER A 136 11.16 33.17 6.46
CA SER A 136 11.12 32.95 7.91
C SER A 136 9.72 33.13 8.53
N TRP A 137 8.90 34.06 8.01
CA TRP A 137 7.53 34.30 8.49
C TRP A 137 6.57 33.15 8.16
N GLN A 138 6.81 32.40 7.07
CA GLN A 138 6.01 31.22 6.73
C GLN A 138 6.28 30.09 7.73
N TRP A 139 7.51 29.93 8.18
CA TRP A 139 7.86 28.97 9.23
C TRP A 139 7.19 29.31 10.56
N ASP A 140 7.13 30.59 10.95
CA ASP A 140 6.46 31.03 12.17
C ASP A 140 4.95 30.76 12.17
N ILE A 141 4.27 30.98 11.03
CA ILE A 141 2.85 30.66 10.88
C ILE A 141 2.62 29.16 10.93
N LEU A 142 3.42 28.38 10.20
CA LEU A 142 3.30 26.93 10.14
C LEU A 142 3.54 26.30 11.52
N GLN A 143 4.51 26.80 12.27
CA GLN A 143 4.81 26.33 13.64
C GLN A 143 3.66 26.63 14.62
N ARG A 144 3.03 27.80 14.52
CA ARG A 144 1.85 28.16 15.34
C ARG A 144 0.63 27.29 15.01
N VAL A 145 0.38 27.00 13.72
CA VAL A 145 -0.69 26.10 13.29
C VAL A 145 -0.43 24.67 13.77
N ALA A 146 0.81 24.19 13.66
CA ALA A 146 1.18 22.85 14.13
C ALA A 146 0.98 22.67 15.63
N LEU A 147 1.35 23.68 16.43
CA LEU A 147 1.14 23.68 17.89
C LEU A 147 -0.35 23.68 18.23
N SER A 148 -1.16 24.49 17.55
CA SER A 148 -2.61 24.52 17.78
C SER A 148 -3.32 23.21 17.44
N VAL A 149 -2.87 22.51 16.37
CA VAL A 149 -3.39 21.19 16.00
C VAL A 149 -2.95 20.11 16.99
N ALA A 150 -1.72 20.20 17.50
CA ALA A 150 -1.21 19.27 18.51
C ALA A 150 -1.97 19.41 19.85
N ASP A 151 -2.26 20.63 20.28
CA ASP A 151 -3.09 20.91 21.47
C ASP A 151 -4.52 20.42 21.31
N TYR A 152 -5.13 20.61 20.14
CA TYR A 152 -6.47 20.10 19.83
C TYR A 152 -6.50 18.57 19.82
N ALA A 153 -5.51 17.91 19.22
CA ALA A 153 -5.38 16.46 19.21
C ALA A 153 -5.12 15.89 20.62
N GLY A 154 -4.31 16.56 21.43
CA GLY A 154 -4.03 16.20 22.82
C GLY A 154 -5.28 16.31 23.71
N SER A 155 -6.06 17.37 23.56
CA SER A 155 -7.30 17.58 24.32
C SER A 155 -8.41 16.60 23.97
N SER A 156 -8.49 16.15 22.71
CA SER A 156 -9.47 15.16 22.27
C SER A 156 -9.12 13.73 22.71
N ALA A 157 -7.85 13.41 22.92
CA ALA A 157 -7.39 12.12 23.41
C ALA A 157 -7.67 11.93 24.92
N THR A 158 -7.51 12.99 25.71
CA THR A 158 -7.84 12.97 27.16
C THR A 158 -9.34 12.84 27.43
N ALA A 159 -10.20 13.30 26.53
CA ALA A 159 -11.66 13.20 26.68
C ALA A 159 -12.23 11.78 26.43
N ARG A 160 -11.46 10.85 25.83
CA ARG A 160 -11.93 9.50 25.48
C ARG A 160 -11.38 8.35 26.34
N GLY A 161 -10.63 8.61 27.41
CA GLY A 161 -10.27 7.60 28.40
C GLY A 161 -9.58 6.33 27.87
N MET A 162 -8.97 6.38 26.68
CA MET A 162 -8.24 5.26 26.08
C MET A 162 -6.73 5.52 26.11
N THR A 163 -6.12 5.32 27.26
CA THR A 163 -4.68 5.22 27.40
C THR A 163 -4.21 3.81 27.05
N ARG A 164 -4.10 3.51 25.75
CA ARG A 164 -3.12 2.54 25.30
C ARG A 164 -1.89 3.36 24.86
N GLY A 165 -1.00 3.61 25.80
CA GLY A 165 0.32 4.14 25.49
C GLY A 165 1.06 3.20 24.52
N PRO A 166 1.89 3.73 23.61
CA PRO A 166 2.77 2.88 22.81
C PRO A 166 3.64 2.08 23.77
N MET A 167 3.68 0.77 23.56
CA MET A 167 4.60 -0.10 24.31
C MET A 167 6.00 0.30 23.88
N ILE A 168 6.68 1.12 24.69
CA ILE A 168 8.09 1.45 24.49
C ILE A 168 8.86 0.21 24.89
N VAL A 169 9.31 -0.57 23.92
CA VAL A 169 10.21 -1.68 24.16
C VAL A 169 11.60 -1.08 24.45
N ASP A 170 12.09 -1.30 25.63
CA ASP A 170 13.43 -0.90 26.07
C ASP A 170 14.48 -1.49 25.12
N PRO A 171 15.27 -0.66 24.41
CA PRO A 171 16.27 -1.14 23.48
C PRO A 171 17.34 -2.03 24.14
N ALA A 172 17.54 -1.96 25.45
CA ALA A 172 18.44 -2.85 26.19
C ALA A 172 17.90 -4.28 26.34
N ARG A 173 16.59 -4.52 26.13
CA ARG A 173 15.97 -5.85 26.14
C ARG A 173 15.80 -6.46 24.75
N VAL A 174 16.04 -5.69 23.67
CA VAL A 174 15.93 -6.16 22.28
C VAL A 174 17.17 -6.97 21.86
N ALA A 175 18.25 -6.90 22.61
CA ALA A 175 19.52 -7.58 22.28
C ALA A 175 19.44 -9.12 22.36
N ASP A 176 18.42 -9.68 23.01
CA ASP A 176 18.42 -11.11 23.34
C ASP A 176 17.49 -11.98 22.46
N ASN A 177 16.70 -11.43 21.51
CA ASN A 177 15.79 -12.27 20.70
C ASN A 177 15.46 -11.68 19.31
N VAL A 178 16.07 -12.21 18.25
CA VAL A 178 15.91 -11.66 16.88
C VAL A 178 15.85 -12.72 15.76
N ILE A 179 14.90 -12.70 14.80
CA ILE A 179 14.90 -13.50 13.55
C ILE A 179 15.00 -12.58 12.30
N ALA A 180 15.92 -12.86 11.38
CA ALA A 180 15.97 -12.35 10.02
C ALA A 180 15.48 -13.42 9.03
N TYR A 181 14.68 -13.01 8.05
CA TYR A 181 14.36 -13.78 6.84
C TYR A 181 15.29 -13.27 5.72
N ASP A 182 16.01 -14.19 5.08
CA ASP A 182 16.60 -13.98 3.76
C ASP A 182 15.56 -14.20 2.66
#